data_eeab0c20cbc56de36ebf26edba3f8c8d
#
_entry.id   eeab0c20cbc56de36ebf26edba3f8c8d
#
_cell.length_a   1.000
_cell.length_b   1.000
_cell.length_c   1.000
_cell.angle_alpha   90.00
_cell.angle_beta   90.00
_cell.angle_gamma   90.00
#
_symmetry.space_group_name_H-M   'P 1'
#
loop_
_entity.id
_entity.type
_entity.pdbx_description
1 polymer ?
#
loop_
_entity_poly.entity_id
_entity_poly.type
_entity_poly.pdbx_seq_one_letter_code
_entity_poly.pdbx_strand_id
1 'polypeptide(L)'
;PLRLVKGSHIVVAKLFDHAGAYIFQHEDGRVIFAIPFEDDFTLIGTTDSDYRGDPAEARASAEEIDYLCRALGDYLGSGIHPADVVWSFAGVRPLYGDGDAASLSRDYRLELEAQQFEAPLLSVIGGKITTYRRLAEEVLELLKPHIAMDRTAWTAGQPLPGGDLGATGLEGLCKRLR
;
A
#
# COMPACT_ATOMS: atom_id res chain seq x y z
N PRO A 1 20.72 -0.60 4.79
CA PRO A 1 20.00 -0.18 5.99
C PRO A 1 18.52 -0.05 5.71
N LEU A 2 17.71 -0.19 6.75
CA LEU A 2 16.24 -0.09 6.69
C LEU A 2 15.84 1.28 7.22
N ARG A 3 15.00 2.00 6.46
CA ARG A 3 14.41 3.28 6.87
C ARG A 3 12.91 3.11 7.06
N LEU A 4 12.41 3.55 8.19
CA LEU A 4 10.99 3.54 8.47
C LEU A 4 10.37 4.88 8.05
N VAL A 5 9.35 4.83 7.20
CA VAL A 5 8.63 6.00 6.70
C VAL A 5 7.16 5.88 7.03
N LYS A 6 6.65 6.79 7.84
CA LYS A 6 5.24 6.87 8.21
C LYS A 6 4.46 7.59 7.11
N GLY A 7 3.32 7.04 6.75
CA GLY A 7 2.33 7.67 5.90
C GLY A 7 0.99 7.74 6.60
N SER A 8 0.41 8.93 6.68
CA SER A 8 -0.85 9.20 7.36
C SER A 8 -1.98 9.47 6.38
N HIS A 9 -3.17 9.10 6.76
CA HIS A 9 -4.40 9.28 6.00
C HIS A 9 -5.49 9.83 6.89
N ILE A 10 -6.40 10.59 6.29
CA ILE A 10 -7.61 11.08 6.94
C ILE A 10 -8.84 10.66 6.15
N VAL A 11 -9.95 10.54 6.81
CA VAL A 11 -11.27 10.28 6.23
C VAL A 11 -12.18 11.44 6.61
N VAL A 12 -12.85 12.01 5.62
CA VAL A 12 -13.81 13.09 5.79
C VAL A 12 -15.15 12.68 5.17
N ALA A 13 -16.22 13.43 5.42
CA ALA A 13 -17.48 13.26 4.71
C ALA A 13 -17.26 13.36 3.19
N LYS A 14 -18.11 12.71 2.42
CA LYS A 14 -18.05 12.65 0.95
C LYS A 14 -17.88 14.03 0.31
N LEU A 15 -16.84 14.20 -0.48
CA LEU A 15 -16.51 15.46 -1.13
C LEU A 15 -17.02 15.56 -2.57
N PHE A 16 -17.34 14.43 -3.23
CA PHE A 16 -17.80 14.38 -4.63
C PHE A 16 -18.64 13.11 -4.88
N ASP A 17 -19.54 13.17 -5.87
CA ASP A 17 -20.58 12.14 -6.11
C ASP A 17 -20.23 11.11 -7.19
N HIS A 18 -19.03 11.13 -7.75
CA HIS A 18 -18.59 10.16 -8.75
C HIS A 18 -17.64 9.11 -8.17
N ALA A 19 -17.50 7.98 -8.84
CA ALA A 19 -16.63 6.87 -8.42
C ALA A 19 -15.14 7.06 -8.77
N GLY A 20 -14.76 8.13 -9.46
CA GLY A 20 -13.37 8.41 -9.82
C GLY A 20 -12.56 8.94 -8.65
N ALA A 21 -11.32 8.48 -8.51
CA ALA A 21 -10.36 9.03 -7.56
C ALA A 21 -9.56 10.18 -8.18
N TYR A 22 -9.13 11.12 -7.35
CA TYR A 22 -8.21 12.18 -7.74
C TYR A 22 -6.80 11.89 -7.28
N ILE A 23 -5.84 12.34 -8.09
CA ILE A 23 -4.41 12.38 -7.78
C ILE A 23 -3.95 13.82 -7.96
N PHE A 24 -3.51 14.44 -6.86
CA PHE A 24 -3.00 15.81 -6.85
C PHE A 24 -1.50 15.78 -6.63
N GLN A 25 -0.76 16.52 -7.45
CA GLN A 25 0.66 16.74 -7.25
C GLN A 25 0.84 18.09 -6.57
N HIS A 26 1.11 18.09 -5.29
CA HIS A 26 1.30 19.31 -4.49
C HIS A 26 2.62 20.02 -4.83
N GLU A 27 2.69 21.32 -4.57
CA GLU A 27 3.85 22.16 -4.89
C GLU A 27 5.15 21.68 -4.20
N ASP A 28 5.05 21.02 -3.05
CA ASP A 28 6.18 20.41 -2.33
C ASP A 28 6.66 19.07 -2.93
N GLY A 29 6.10 18.68 -4.08
CA GLY A 29 6.42 17.44 -4.80
C GLY A 29 5.73 16.19 -4.30
N ARG A 30 4.92 16.27 -3.24
CA ARG A 30 4.16 15.13 -2.73
C ARG A 30 2.91 14.87 -3.56
N VAL A 31 2.49 13.61 -3.57
CA VAL A 31 1.27 13.17 -4.23
C VAL A 31 0.20 12.91 -3.16
N ILE A 32 -0.95 13.55 -3.33
CA ILE A 32 -2.10 13.38 -2.46
C ILE A 32 -3.23 12.74 -3.26
N PHE A 33 -3.83 11.73 -2.70
CA PHE A 33 -5.00 11.08 -3.26
C PHE A 33 -6.26 11.54 -2.54
N ALA A 34 -7.36 11.70 -3.27
CA ALA A 34 -8.71 11.76 -2.72
C ALA A 34 -9.53 10.66 -3.40
N ILE A 35 -9.94 9.69 -2.61
CA ILE A 35 -10.52 8.42 -3.09
C ILE A 35 -11.90 8.26 -2.46
N PRO A 36 -12.97 7.96 -3.24
CA PRO A 36 -14.24 7.52 -2.66
C PRO A 36 -13.99 6.37 -1.70
N PHE A 37 -14.49 6.48 -0.49
CA PHE A 37 -14.29 5.49 0.56
C PHE A 37 -15.62 5.17 1.22
N GLU A 38 -15.99 3.89 1.20
CA GLU A 38 -17.35 3.48 1.49
C GLU A 38 -18.33 4.31 0.63
N ASP A 39 -19.58 4.42 0.99
CA ASP A 39 -20.55 5.17 0.19
C ASP A 39 -20.58 6.67 0.53
N ASP A 40 -20.24 7.03 1.76
CA ASP A 40 -20.48 8.35 2.37
C ASP A 40 -19.21 9.14 2.72
N PHE A 41 -18.02 8.63 2.36
CA PHE A 41 -16.76 9.23 2.78
C PHE A 41 -15.79 9.45 1.62
N THR A 42 -14.75 10.24 1.89
CA THR A 42 -13.56 10.40 1.04
C THR A 42 -12.32 10.13 1.90
N LEU A 43 -11.47 9.21 1.42
CA LEU A 43 -10.15 8.93 1.96
C LEU A 43 -9.13 9.86 1.32
N ILE A 44 -8.35 10.57 2.15
CA ILE A 44 -7.33 11.52 1.73
C ILE A 44 -5.97 11.07 2.29
N GLY A 45 -4.95 11.07 1.46
CA GLY A 45 -3.58 10.72 1.83
C GLY A 45 -2.65 10.74 0.62
N THR A 46 -1.34 10.71 0.82
CA THR A 46 -0.66 10.32 2.05
C THR A 46 0.41 11.34 2.41
N THR A 47 0.89 11.29 3.65
CA THR A 47 2.14 11.93 4.06
C THR A 47 3.32 10.96 3.89
N ASP A 48 4.55 11.48 3.89
CA ASP A 48 5.78 10.71 4.00
C ASP A 48 6.68 11.40 5.05
N SER A 49 6.84 10.76 6.20
CA SER A 49 7.62 11.29 7.34
C SER A 49 8.53 10.21 7.90
N ASP A 50 9.79 10.55 8.18
CA ASP A 50 10.68 9.62 8.89
C ASP A 50 10.07 9.21 10.23
N TYR A 51 10.17 7.92 10.54
CA TYR A 51 9.61 7.37 11.76
C TYR A 51 10.67 6.60 12.57
N ARG A 52 10.71 6.87 13.89
CA ARG A 52 11.69 6.25 14.81
C ARG A 52 11.04 5.54 15.99
N GLY A 53 9.71 5.57 16.07
CA GLY A 53 8.96 4.90 17.14
C GLY A 53 8.66 3.43 16.82
N ASP A 54 7.88 2.81 17.70
CA ASP A 54 7.32 1.49 17.43
C ASP A 54 6.27 1.59 16.30
N PRO A 55 6.44 0.86 15.17
CA PRO A 55 5.47 0.87 14.08
C PRO A 55 4.04 0.53 14.49
N ALA A 56 3.85 -0.28 15.53
CA ALA A 56 2.53 -0.62 16.05
C ALA A 56 1.80 0.57 16.71
N GLU A 57 2.57 1.56 17.19
CA GLU A 57 2.06 2.75 17.86
C GLU A 57 1.92 3.96 16.90
N ALA A 58 2.18 3.77 15.61
CA ALA A 58 2.10 4.86 14.64
C ALA A 58 0.68 5.43 14.55
N ARG A 59 0.58 6.75 14.63
CA ARG A 59 -0.68 7.51 14.51
C ARG A 59 -0.45 8.73 13.63
N ALA A 60 -1.51 9.21 12.99
CA ALA A 60 -1.49 10.50 12.32
C ALA A 60 -1.31 11.62 13.35
N SER A 61 -0.34 12.51 13.14
CA SER A 61 -0.16 13.67 14.01
C SER A 61 -1.11 14.81 13.62
N ALA A 62 -1.30 15.77 14.53
CA ALA A 62 -2.12 16.95 14.26
C ALA A 62 -1.57 17.76 13.07
N GLU A 63 -0.24 17.85 12.95
CA GLU A 63 0.43 18.55 11.84
C GLU A 63 0.22 17.83 10.50
N GLU A 64 0.20 16.50 10.49
CA GLU A 64 -0.08 15.72 9.28
C GLU A 64 -1.54 15.84 8.85
N ILE A 65 -2.46 15.83 9.81
CA ILE A 65 -3.89 16.05 9.55
C ILE A 65 -4.11 17.44 8.96
N ASP A 66 -3.54 18.48 9.58
CA ASP A 66 -3.63 19.85 9.10
C ASP A 66 -3.01 20.03 7.71
N TYR A 67 -1.87 19.39 7.47
CA TYR A 67 -1.23 19.37 6.15
C TYR A 67 -2.15 18.78 5.08
N LEU A 68 -2.75 17.61 5.31
CA LEU A 68 -3.64 16.97 4.36
C LEU A 68 -4.90 17.79 4.08
N CYS A 69 -5.46 18.41 5.12
CA CYS A 69 -6.63 19.29 4.97
C CYS A 69 -6.30 20.50 4.10
N ARG A 70 -5.18 21.19 4.37
CA ARG A 70 -4.76 22.37 3.60
C ARG A 70 -4.43 21.99 2.16
N ALA A 71 -3.57 20.99 1.97
CA ALA A 71 -3.09 20.59 0.65
C ALA A 71 -4.21 20.14 -0.29
N LEU A 72 -5.27 19.55 0.22
CA LEU A 72 -6.44 19.23 -0.61
C LEU A 72 -7.37 20.44 -0.79
N GLY A 73 -7.50 21.28 0.23
CA GLY A 73 -8.30 22.52 0.17
C GLY A 73 -7.85 23.46 -0.94
N ASP A 74 -6.55 23.53 -1.22
CA ASP A 74 -5.96 24.35 -2.28
C ASP A 74 -6.48 23.93 -3.68
N TYR A 75 -6.83 22.66 -3.88
CA TYR A 75 -7.34 22.16 -5.16
C TYR A 75 -8.86 22.17 -5.27
N LEU A 76 -9.58 21.93 -4.18
CA LEU A 76 -11.04 21.80 -4.23
C LEU A 76 -11.77 23.13 -4.05
N GLY A 77 -11.07 24.21 -3.69
CA GLY A 77 -11.68 25.53 -3.47
C GLY A 77 -12.65 25.59 -2.29
N SER A 78 -12.86 24.48 -1.59
CA SER A 78 -13.62 24.37 -0.35
C SER A 78 -12.65 24.02 0.78
N GLY A 79 -12.56 24.88 1.81
CA GLY A 79 -11.69 24.60 2.95
C GLY A 79 -12.12 23.31 3.65
N ILE A 80 -11.18 22.37 3.78
CA ILE A 80 -11.35 21.20 4.66
C ILE A 80 -10.61 21.52 5.94
N HIS A 81 -11.28 21.38 7.07
CA HIS A 81 -10.70 21.65 8.37
C HIS A 81 -10.43 20.39 9.17
N PRO A 82 -9.46 20.37 10.07
CA PRO A 82 -9.24 19.23 10.97
C PRO A 82 -10.49 18.78 11.75
N ALA A 83 -11.44 19.68 11.98
CA ALA A 83 -12.71 19.37 12.62
C ALA A 83 -13.66 18.52 11.76
N ASP A 84 -13.44 18.48 10.43
CA ASP A 84 -14.23 17.69 9.48
C ASP A 84 -13.73 16.24 9.39
N VAL A 85 -12.58 15.93 10.02
CA VAL A 85 -11.98 14.60 9.99
C VAL A 85 -12.74 13.66 10.92
N VAL A 86 -13.37 12.65 10.32
CA VAL A 86 -14.15 11.65 11.08
C VAL A 86 -13.29 10.47 11.53
N TRP A 87 -12.18 10.22 10.83
CA TRP A 87 -11.23 9.16 11.18
C TRP A 87 -9.86 9.46 10.60
N SER A 88 -8.81 8.97 11.27
CA SER A 88 -7.44 9.03 10.78
C SER A 88 -6.66 7.78 11.14
N PHE A 89 -5.69 7.43 10.30
CA PHE A 89 -4.78 6.32 10.57
C PHE A 89 -3.41 6.59 9.96
N ALA A 90 -2.42 5.87 10.46
CA ALA A 90 -1.08 5.88 9.89
C ALA A 90 -0.54 4.46 9.76
N GLY A 91 0.34 4.27 8.78
CA GLY A 91 1.11 3.04 8.60
C GLY A 91 2.58 3.36 8.39
N VAL A 92 3.45 2.42 8.75
CA VAL A 92 4.91 2.56 8.60
C VAL A 92 5.40 1.65 7.49
N ARG A 93 6.09 2.23 6.51
CA ARG A 93 6.71 1.53 5.39
C ARG A 93 8.18 1.26 5.72
N PRO A 94 8.65 0.01 5.70
CA PRO A 94 10.07 -0.30 5.74
C PRO A 94 10.65 -0.13 4.33
N LEU A 95 11.40 0.94 4.09
CA LEU A 95 12.07 1.19 2.81
C LEU A 95 13.55 0.81 2.94
N TYR A 96 14.13 0.22 1.89
CA TYR A 96 15.52 -0.15 1.85
C TYR A 96 16.37 0.94 1.19
N GLY A 97 17.41 1.41 1.88
CA GLY A 97 18.38 2.38 1.37
C GLY A 97 18.64 3.56 2.32
N ASP A 98 19.58 4.44 1.92
CA ASP A 98 20.07 5.60 2.69
C ASP A 98 19.64 6.94 2.07
N GLY A 99 18.87 6.93 0.97
CA GLY A 99 18.41 8.14 0.28
C GLY A 99 17.24 8.84 0.99
N ASP A 100 16.80 9.98 0.45
CA ASP A 100 15.58 10.64 0.91
C ASP A 100 14.36 9.74 0.75
N ALA A 101 13.41 9.80 1.69
CA ALA A 101 12.22 8.95 1.71
C ALA A 101 11.44 8.96 0.37
N ALA A 102 11.39 10.13 -0.30
CA ALA A 102 10.72 10.28 -1.59
C ALA A 102 11.46 9.60 -2.75
N SER A 103 12.78 9.40 -2.65
CA SER A 103 13.63 8.80 -3.69
C SER A 103 13.83 7.29 -3.52
N LEU A 104 13.52 6.73 -2.34
CA LEU A 104 13.69 5.31 -2.07
C LEU A 104 12.67 4.46 -2.85
N SER A 105 13.17 3.35 -3.41
CA SER A 105 12.31 2.38 -4.06
C SER A 105 11.30 1.80 -3.07
N ARG A 106 10.06 1.66 -3.53
CA ARG A 106 8.99 0.96 -2.81
C ARG A 106 8.84 -0.50 -3.26
N ASP A 107 9.77 -0.99 -4.08
CA ASP A 107 9.84 -2.39 -4.46
C ASP A 107 10.47 -3.22 -3.34
N TYR A 108 10.18 -4.53 -3.36
CA TYR A 108 10.80 -5.46 -2.44
C TYR A 108 12.26 -5.73 -2.81
N ARG A 109 13.03 -6.10 -1.81
CA ARG A 109 14.37 -6.66 -1.95
C ARG A 109 14.41 -8.05 -1.32
N LEU A 110 15.04 -8.98 -2.03
CA LEU A 110 15.28 -10.34 -1.56
C LEU A 110 16.76 -10.50 -1.22
N GLU A 111 17.04 -11.00 -0.04
CA GLU A 111 18.39 -11.31 0.43
C GLU A 111 18.43 -12.78 0.83
N LEU A 112 19.19 -13.60 0.09
CA LEU A 112 19.37 -15.01 0.38
C LEU A 112 20.74 -15.24 1.02
N GLU A 113 20.75 -15.76 2.23
CA GLU A 113 21.92 -16.26 2.94
C GLU A 113 21.88 -17.78 2.90
N ALA A 114 22.88 -18.38 2.26
CA ALA A 114 23.00 -19.83 2.15
C ALA A 114 24.45 -20.23 2.37
N GLN A 115 24.76 -20.70 3.56
CA GLN A 115 26.07 -21.25 3.91
C GLN A 115 26.06 -22.76 3.74
N GLN A 116 27.25 -23.32 3.51
CA GLN A 116 27.40 -24.77 3.37
C GLN A 116 27.05 -25.45 4.71
N PHE A 117 26.18 -26.45 4.65
CA PHE A 117 25.66 -27.20 5.82
C PHE A 117 24.65 -26.45 6.71
N GLU A 118 24.19 -25.28 6.32
CA GLU A 118 23.14 -24.54 7.04
C GLU A 118 21.86 -24.47 6.20
N ALA A 119 20.72 -24.30 6.87
CA ALA A 119 19.48 -24.05 6.17
C ALA A 119 19.51 -22.65 5.53
N PRO A 120 19.08 -22.50 4.29
CA PRO A 120 19.03 -21.18 3.64
C PRO A 120 18.03 -20.27 4.35
N LEU A 121 18.43 -19.03 4.60
CA LEU A 121 17.56 -17.95 5.08
C LEU A 121 17.32 -16.96 3.96
N LEU A 122 16.07 -16.77 3.57
CA LEU A 122 15.68 -15.75 2.62
C LEU A 122 14.89 -14.66 3.32
N SER A 123 15.44 -13.44 3.32
CA SER A 123 14.81 -12.25 3.88
C SER A 123 14.09 -11.46 2.79
N VAL A 124 12.83 -11.12 3.05
CA VAL A 124 12.01 -10.24 2.21
C VAL A 124 11.89 -8.88 2.87
N ILE A 125 12.37 -7.84 2.20
CA ILE A 125 12.45 -6.49 2.75
C ILE A 125 11.59 -5.56 1.89
N GLY A 126 10.64 -4.84 2.52
CA GLY A 126 9.77 -3.88 1.84
C GLY A 126 8.73 -4.51 0.92
N GLY A 127 8.41 -3.80 -0.18
CA GLY A 127 7.44 -4.24 -1.18
C GLY A 127 6.02 -3.74 -0.97
N LYS A 128 5.21 -3.95 -2.00
CA LYS A 128 3.79 -3.60 -2.03
C LYS A 128 2.95 -4.88 -2.02
N ILE A 129 1.78 -4.84 -1.38
CA ILE A 129 0.86 -5.98 -1.40
C ILE A 129 0.43 -6.37 -2.82
N THR A 130 0.38 -5.40 -3.72
CA THR A 130 0.00 -5.64 -5.14
C THR A 130 1.02 -6.46 -5.93
N THR A 131 2.26 -6.61 -5.43
CA THR A 131 3.32 -7.40 -6.09
C THR A 131 3.49 -8.79 -5.48
N TYR A 132 2.65 -9.18 -4.52
CA TYR A 132 2.79 -10.42 -3.74
C TYR A 132 2.94 -11.69 -4.57
N ARG A 133 2.19 -11.80 -5.67
CA ARG A 133 2.23 -12.98 -6.55
C ARG A 133 3.60 -13.13 -7.21
N ARG A 134 4.11 -12.03 -7.77
CA ARG A 134 5.42 -11.98 -8.42
C ARG A 134 6.54 -12.20 -7.43
N LEU A 135 6.45 -11.55 -6.28
CA LEU A 135 7.36 -11.76 -5.15
C LEU A 135 7.45 -13.23 -4.75
N ALA A 136 6.30 -13.90 -4.60
CA ALA A 136 6.27 -15.31 -4.23
C ALA A 136 6.96 -16.22 -5.29
N GLU A 137 6.76 -15.96 -6.58
CA GLU A 137 7.43 -16.69 -7.64
C GLU A 137 8.96 -16.46 -7.64
N GLU A 138 9.42 -15.22 -7.43
CA GLU A 138 10.85 -14.90 -7.35
C GLU A 138 11.51 -15.52 -6.10
N VAL A 139 10.83 -15.52 -4.96
CA VAL A 139 11.30 -16.22 -3.74
C VAL A 139 11.50 -17.70 -4.01
N LEU A 140 10.53 -18.35 -4.66
CA LEU A 140 10.63 -19.77 -4.98
C LEU A 140 11.75 -20.06 -5.98
N GLU A 141 11.97 -19.21 -6.98
CA GLU A 141 13.07 -19.38 -7.93
C GLU A 141 14.43 -19.23 -7.26
N LEU A 142 14.59 -18.30 -6.30
CA LEU A 142 15.84 -18.17 -5.53
C LEU A 142 16.08 -19.37 -4.61
N LEU A 143 15.05 -19.95 -4.03
CA LEU A 143 15.16 -21.10 -3.16
C LEU A 143 15.29 -22.44 -3.90
N LYS A 144 14.99 -22.49 -5.17
CA LYS A 144 15.00 -23.72 -6.00
C LYS A 144 16.29 -24.56 -5.90
N PRO A 145 17.50 -23.99 -5.84
CA PRO A 145 18.72 -24.76 -5.62
C PRO A 145 18.81 -25.44 -4.26
N HIS A 146 18.04 -25.01 -3.28
CA HIS A 146 18.10 -25.44 -1.88
C HIS A 146 16.91 -26.31 -1.45
N ILE A 147 15.86 -26.38 -2.26
CA ILE A 147 14.65 -27.18 -2.01
C ILE A 147 14.33 -28.03 -3.23
N ALA A 148 13.86 -29.26 -3.00
CA ALA A 148 13.45 -30.16 -4.07
C ALA A 148 12.14 -29.64 -4.69
N MET A 149 12.25 -28.72 -5.69
CA MET A 149 11.11 -28.15 -6.37
C MET A 149 11.31 -28.17 -7.88
N ASP A 150 10.39 -28.84 -8.56
CA ASP A 150 10.48 -29.14 -10.01
C ASP A 150 9.46 -28.35 -10.85
N ARG A 151 8.78 -27.38 -10.24
CA ARG A 151 7.71 -26.61 -10.90
C ARG A 151 8.24 -25.27 -11.40
N THR A 152 7.80 -24.89 -12.59
CA THR A 152 7.95 -23.52 -13.13
C THR A 152 6.84 -22.61 -12.61
N ALA A 153 7.05 -21.28 -12.70
CA ALA A 153 6.03 -20.28 -12.36
C ALA A 153 4.73 -20.53 -13.15
N TRP A 154 3.60 -20.56 -12.46
CA TRP A 154 2.29 -20.89 -13.05
C TRP A 154 1.16 -19.97 -12.58
N THR A 155 1.39 -19.17 -11.56
CA THR A 155 0.32 -18.43 -10.87
C THR A 155 -0.27 -17.30 -11.69
N ALA A 156 0.43 -16.81 -12.72
CA ALA A 156 -0.02 -15.69 -13.55
C ALA A 156 -1.35 -15.97 -14.29
N GLY A 157 -1.59 -17.21 -14.67
CA GLY A 157 -2.79 -17.64 -15.39
C GLY A 157 -3.87 -18.25 -14.51
N GLN A 158 -3.69 -18.24 -13.18
CA GLN A 158 -4.63 -18.87 -12.27
C GLN A 158 -5.55 -17.83 -11.60
N PRO A 159 -6.85 -18.08 -11.53
CA PRO A 159 -7.73 -17.24 -10.75
C PRO A 159 -7.39 -17.35 -9.25
N LEU A 160 -7.56 -16.27 -8.50
CA LEU A 160 -7.54 -16.33 -7.04
C LEU A 160 -8.70 -17.16 -6.50
N PRO A 161 -8.59 -17.72 -5.28
CA PRO A 161 -9.70 -18.40 -4.63
C PRO A 161 -10.97 -17.53 -4.66
N GLY A 162 -12.06 -18.07 -5.20
CA GLY A 162 -13.31 -17.34 -5.44
C GLY A 162 -13.34 -16.52 -6.74
N GLY A 163 -12.24 -16.43 -7.48
CA GLY A 163 -12.17 -15.71 -8.76
C GLY A 163 -12.62 -16.52 -9.97
N ASP A 164 -12.76 -17.84 -9.86
CA ASP A 164 -13.31 -18.68 -10.92
C ASP A 164 -14.84 -18.62 -10.88
N LEU A 165 -15.38 -17.61 -11.52
CA LEU A 165 -16.82 -17.32 -11.54
C LEU A 165 -17.57 -18.02 -12.69
N GLY A 166 -16.83 -18.73 -13.56
CA GLY A 166 -17.38 -19.35 -14.77
C GLY A 166 -17.88 -18.32 -15.80
N ALA A 167 -18.58 -18.78 -16.83
CA ALA A 167 -19.00 -17.94 -17.95
C ALA A 167 -20.01 -16.84 -17.58
N THR A 168 -20.73 -16.97 -16.48
CA THR A 168 -21.74 -15.98 -16.03
C THR A 168 -21.18 -14.89 -15.12
N GLY A 169 -19.88 -14.97 -14.75
CA GLY A 169 -19.20 -13.97 -13.95
C GLY A 169 -19.86 -13.67 -12.59
N LEU A 170 -19.62 -12.50 -12.07
CA LEU A 170 -20.14 -12.04 -10.79
C LEU A 170 -21.68 -12.00 -10.77
N GLU A 171 -22.31 -11.60 -11.87
CA GLU A 171 -23.77 -11.54 -11.96
C GLU A 171 -24.42 -12.92 -11.77
N GLY A 172 -23.83 -13.95 -12.38
CA GLY A 172 -24.29 -15.33 -12.19
C GLY A 172 -24.09 -15.84 -10.77
N LEU A 173 -22.97 -15.45 -10.11
CA LEU A 173 -22.76 -15.76 -8.70
C LEU A 173 -23.82 -15.09 -7.82
N CYS A 174 -24.07 -13.80 -8.00
CA CYS A 174 -25.09 -13.08 -7.24
C CYS A 174 -26.50 -13.68 -7.40
N LYS A 175 -26.85 -14.14 -8.61
CA LYS A 175 -28.14 -14.83 -8.84
C LYS A 175 -28.24 -16.17 -8.14
N ARG A 176 -27.12 -16.88 -7.93
CA ARG A 176 -27.11 -18.17 -7.19
C ARG A 176 -27.17 -18.01 -5.68
N LEU A 177 -26.73 -16.87 -5.16
CA LEU A 177 -26.68 -16.59 -3.73
C LEU A 177 -27.95 -15.90 -3.19
N ARG A 178 -28.83 -15.46 -4.06
CA ARG A 178 -30.18 -14.92 -3.74
C ARG A 178 -31.23 -16.01 -3.72
#